data_0b9cc2111f6e9c11560f005df49c6542
#
_entry.id   0b9cc2111f6e9c11560f005df49c6542
#
_cell.length_a   1.000
_cell.length_b   1.000
_cell.length_c   1.000
_cell.angle_alpha   90.00
_cell.angle_beta   90.00
_cell.angle_gamma   90.00
#
_symmetry.space_group_name_H-M   'P 1'
#
loop_
_entity.id
_entity.type
_entity.pdbx_description
1 polymer ?
#
loop_
_entity_poly.entity_id
_entity_poly.type
_entity_poly.pdbx_seq_one_letter_code
_entity_poly.pdbx_strand_id
1 'polypeptide(L)'
;SGRSLRRAAVGAALLAVQTGCALASLRPSAERDWRPQEARIVRSRIEGDRVELFDVRDFDFAPDGSPRERWIDGVWDLSELRGVDLIVSYWPSSRAVAHTMMSFDFGDARTLCLSVEARRERGEDWGVLTGLCRSFELVYILGTERDLVGQRAVQRGERLYLFRTVLSADESRRLFSAVLAGAEELRRSPRFYNTISANCTTTLVRHLNEVWPERPPYTETILRNGYAPEIALRTGLVKSDATIEDLKARSEITASARLAAGVEEFSLRIRGVE
;
A
#
# COMPACT_ATOMS: atom_id res chain seq x y z
N SER A 1 49.36 17.93 7.04
CA SER A 1 48.18 17.32 6.36
C SER A 1 47.60 16.13 7.08
N GLY A 2 48.34 15.23 7.74
CA GLY A 2 47.80 14.06 8.46
C GLY A 2 46.97 14.41 9.70
N ARG A 3 47.25 15.51 10.39
CA ARG A 3 46.47 15.95 11.54
C ARG A 3 45.08 16.51 11.16
N SER A 4 44.95 17.17 10.02
CA SER A 4 43.66 17.68 9.54
C SER A 4 42.71 16.52 9.08
N LEU A 5 43.23 15.50 8.43
CA LEU A 5 42.47 14.30 8.02
C LEU A 5 41.98 13.51 9.24
N ARG A 6 42.82 13.33 10.27
CA ARG A 6 42.42 12.67 11.53
C ARG A 6 41.32 13.46 12.28
N ARG A 7 41.43 14.80 12.33
CA ARG A 7 40.38 15.65 12.95
C ARG A 7 39.07 15.59 12.18
N ALA A 8 39.10 15.59 10.86
CA ALA A 8 37.93 15.40 10.02
C ALA A 8 37.28 14.06 10.22
N ALA A 9 38.08 12.96 10.27
CA ALA A 9 37.58 11.61 10.51
C ALA A 9 36.95 11.45 11.90
N VAL A 10 37.55 12.02 12.94
CA VAL A 10 36.98 12.02 14.31
C VAL A 10 35.68 12.83 14.34
N GLY A 11 35.64 14.00 13.71
CA GLY A 11 34.42 14.82 13.63
C GLY A 11 33.28 14.09 12.90
N ALA A 12 33.59 13.41 11.78
CA ALA A 12 32.61 12.63 11.05
C ALA A 12 32.10 11.43 11.88
N ALA A 13 33.00 10.75 12.61
CA ALA A 13 32.61 9.64 13.49
C ALA A 13 31.71 10.10 14.65
N LEU A 14 32.05 11.24 15.29
CA LEU A 14 31.23 11.81 16.35
C LEU A 14 29.84 12.24 15.82
N LEU A 15 29.77 12.85 14.66
CA LEU A 15 28.53 13.24 14.01
C LEU A 15 27.68 11.99 13.68
N ALA A 16 28.30 10.93 13.17
CA ALA A 16 27.63 9.67 12.89
C ALA A 16 27.07 9.02 14.17
N VAL A 17 27.83 9.03 15.26
CA VAL A 17 27.38 8.50 16.57
C VAL A 17 26.24 9.35 17.12
N GLN A 18 26.33 10.67 17.09
CA GLN A 18 25.28 11.56 17.57
C GLN A 18 24.00 11.39 16.74
N THR A 19 24.10 11.31 15.41
CA THR A 19 22.97 11.07 14.52
C THR A 19 22.38 9.68 14.79
N GLY A 20 23.19 8.66 14.96
CA GLY A 20 22.76 7.29 15.31
C GLY A 20 22.01 7.24 16.64
N CYS A 21 22.54 7.91 17.68
CA CYS A 21 21.86 8.00 18.98
C CYS A 21 20.53 8.77 18.89
N ALA A 22 20.48 9.88 18.15
CA ALA A 22 19.26 10.62 17.94
C ALA A 22 18.20 9.78 17.22
N LEU A 23 18.55 9.10 16.14
CA LEU A 23 17.65 8.18 15.43
C LEU A 23 17.20 7.01 16.31
N ALA A 24 18.07 6.47 17.16
CA ALA A 24 17.75 5.39 18.09
C ALA A 24 16.78 5.82 19.20
N SER A 25 16.78 7.12 19.56
CA SER A 25 15.90 7.68 20.59
C SER A 25 14.49 7.96 20.08
N LEU A 26 14.27 8.03 18.76
CA LEU A 26 12.95 8.24 18.18
C LEU A 26 12.02 7.09 18.57
N ARG A 27 10.79 7.43 18.90
CA ARG A 27 9.71 6.48 19.15
C ARG A 27 8.57 6.72 18.18
N PRO A 28 8.02 5.68 17.56
CA PRO A 28 6.85 5.83 16.72
C PRO A 28 5.65 6.20 17.59
N SER A 29 4.73 6.99 17.05
CA SER A 29 3.54 7.47 17.75
C SER A 29 2.29 7.21 16.94
N ALA A 30 1.18 6.97 17.61
CA ALA A 30 -0.15 6.96 17.00
C ALA A 30 -0.73 8.38 16.86
N GLU A 31 -0.26 9.31 17.68
CA GLU A 31 -0.83 10.65 17.87
C GLU A 31 0.18 11.72 17.46
N ARG A 32 0.00 12.24 16.23
CA ARG A 32 0.74 13.40 15.70
C ARG A 32 -0.21 14.18 14.78
N ASP A 33 0.24 15.31 14.25
CA ASP A 33 -0.54 16.11 13.28
C ASP A 33 -0.46 15.49 11.88
N TRP A 34 -1.17 14.36 11.71
CA TRP A 34 -1.16 13.59 10.47
C TRP A 34 -1.81 14.33 9.30
N ARG A 35 -1.32 14.07 8.10
CA ARG A 35 -2.03 14.45 6.88
C ARG A 35 -3.41 13.77 6.86
N PRO A 36 -4.46 14.46 6.38
CA PRO A 36 -5.81 13.88 6.32
C PRO A 36 -5.87 12.50 5.69
N GLN A 37 -5.13 12.30 4.60
CA GLN A 37 -5.14 11.05 3.83
C GLN A 37 -4.57 9.85 4.62
N GLU A 38 -3.81 10.11 5.68
CA GLU A 38 -3.08 9.12 6.47
C GLU A 38 -3.46 9.19 7.96
N ALA A 39 -4.51 9.99 8.28
CA ALA A 39 -4.84 10.32 9.66
C ALA A 39 -5.43 9.14 10.45
N ARG A 40 -6.13 8.22 9.78
CA ARG A 40 -6.80 7.12 10.47
C ARG A 40 -6.31 5.77 9.96
N ILE A 41 -6.20 4.82 10.89
CA ILE A 41 -5.98 3.40 10.61
C ILE A 41 -7.34 2.72 10.74
N VAL A 42 -7.70 1.88 9.78
CA VAL A 42 -8.93 1.10 9.83
C VAL A 42 -9.05 0.35 11.15
N ARG A 43 -10.24 0.36 11.73
CA ARG A 43 -10.62 -0.44 12.90
C ARG A 43 -11.59 -1.51 12.46
N SER A 44 -11.54 -2.67 13.10
CA SER A 44 -12.43 -3.77 12.76
C SER A 44 -12.94 -4.51 14.00
N ARG A 45 -14.14 -5.07 13.87
CA ARG A 45 -14.69 -6.07 14.77
C ARG A 45 -15.12 -7.26 13.93
N ILE A 46 -14.62 -8.45 14.26
CA ILE A 46 -14.90 -9.68 13.52
C ILE A 46 -15.67 -10.63 14.41
N GLU A 47 -16.84 -11.08 13.95
CA GLU A 47 -17.70 -12.05 14.61
C GLU A 47 -18.13 -13.12 13.58
N GLY A 48 -17.42 -14.24 13.53
CA GLY A 48 -17.59 -15.22 12.46
C GLY A 48 -17.23 -14.61 11.09
N ASP A 49 -18.14 -14.71 10.14
CA ASP A 49 -17.99 -14.10 8.81
C ASP A 49 -18.37 -12.61 8.78
N ARG A 50 -19.04 -12.11 9.81
CA ARG A 50 -19.44 -10.72 9.90
C ARG A 50 -18.27 -9.84 10.34
N VAL A 51 -17.92 -8.84 9.51
CA VAL A 51 -16.86 -7.87 9.77
C VAL A 51 -17.46 -6.46 9.79
N GLU A 52 -17.40 -5.80 10.94
CA GLU A 52 -17.66 -4.37 11.04
C GLU A 52 -16.35 -3.61 10.84
N LEU A 53 -16.34 -2.69 9.90
CA LEU A 53 -15.20 -1.83 9.61
C LEU A 53 -15.55 -0.39 9.93
N PHE A 54 -14.58 0.31 10.52
CA PHE A 54 -14.66 1.71 10.85
C PHE A 54 -13.47 2.45 10.28
N ASP A 55 -13.66 3.71 9.90
CA ASP A 55 -12.63 4.55 9.32
C ASP A 55 -12.11 4.02 7.95
N VAL A 56 -12.97 3.39 7.14
CA VAL A 56 -12.66 3.08 5.75
C VAL A 56 -12.61 4.38 4.95
N ARG A 57 -11.50 4.63 4.27
CA ARG A 57 -11.30 5.88 3.53
C ARG A 57 -12.07 5.87 2.20
N ASP A 58 -12.80 6.96 1.96
CA ASP A 58 -13.53 7.14 0.71
C ASP A 58 -13.49 8.62 0.28
N PHE A 59 -12.28 9.14 0.20
CA PHE A 59 -12.03 10.53 -0.14
C PHE A 59 -12.34 10.81 -1.61
N ASP A 60 -12.71 12.04 -1.84
CA ASP A 60 -12.74 12.65 -3.15
C ASP A 60 -11.69 13.77 -3.20
N PHE A 61 -11.34 14.22 -4.40
CA PHE A 61 -10.30 15.23 -4.57
C PHE A 61 -10.81 16.36 -5.45
N ALA A 62 -10.61 17.58 -5.00
CA ALA A 62 -10.88 18.76 -5.80
C ALA A 62 -9.87 18.86 -6.97
N PRO A 63 -10.15 19.68 -8.00
CA PRO A 63 -9.24 19.87 -9.14
C PRO A 63 -7.82 20.33 -8.75
N ASP A 64 -7.68 21.05 -7.63
CA ASP A 64 -6.40 21.49 -7.09
C ASP A 64 -5.67 20.39 -6.29
N GLY A 65 -6.25 19.19 -6.21
CA GLY A 65 -5.70 18.05 -5.48
C GLY A 65 -6.00 18.05 -3.98
N SER A 66 -6.74 19.05 -3.46
CA SER A 66 -7.13 19.07 -2.06
C SER A 66 -8.14 17.95 -1.75
N PRO A 67 -7.95 17.21 -0.63
CA PRO A 67 -8.84 16.12 -0.26
C PRO A 67 -10.17 16.65 0.29
N ARG A 68 -11.26 16.04 -0.16
CA ARG A 68 -12.58 16.11 0.48
C ARG A 68 -12.74 14.87 1.32
N GLU A 69 -12.52 15.02 2.62
CA GLU A 69 -12.49 13.91 3.55
C GLU A 69 -13.86 13.24 3.66
N ARG A 70 -13.89 11.93 3.46
CA ARG A 70 -15.03 11.06 3.76
C ARG A 70 -14.51 9.75 4.33
N TRP A 71 -14.96 9.43 5.53
CA TRP A 71 -14.68 8.17 6.19
C TRP A 71 -16.00 7.44 6.34
N ILE A 72 -16.03 6.18 5.96
CA ILE A 72 -17.23 5.36 6.01
C ILE A 72 -17.05 4.20 6.97
N ASP A 73 -18.14 3.90 7.67
CA ASP A 73 -18.27 2.70 8.49
C ASP A 73 -19.25 1.75 7.81
N GLY A 74 -19.07 0.46 7.99
CA GLY A 74 -19.95 -0.50 7.33
C GLY A 74 -19.75 -1.92 7.81
N VAL A 75 -20.57 -2.80 7.25
CA VAL A 75 -20.55 -4.24 7.53
C VAL A 75 -20.25 -4.98 6.23
N TRP A 76 -19.32 -5.91 6.31
CA TRP A 76 -18.94 -6.82 5.24
C TRP A 76 -19.11 -8.25 5.71
N ASP A 77 -19.41 -9.15 4.80
CA ASP A 77 -19.50 -10.57 5.05
C ASP A 77 -18.33 -11.28 4.36
N LEU A 78 -17.49 -11.96 5.14
CA LEU A 78 -16.33 -12.68 4.61
C LEU A 78 -16.75 -13.81 3.65
N SER A 79 -17.96 -14.35 3.80
CA SER A 79 -18.48 -15.37 2.88
C SER A 79 -18.70 -14.83 1.46
N GLU A 80 -18.89 -13.52 1.31
CA GLU A 80 -19.02 -12.83 0.01
C GLU A 80 -17.67 -12.55 -0.65
N LEU A 81 -16.54 -12.66 0.07
CA LEU A 81 -15.20 -12.37 -0.48
C LEU A 81 -14.82 -13.43 -1.53
N ARG A 82 -14.75 -13.00 -2.79
CA ARG A 82 -14.57 -13.83 -3.98
C ARG A 82 -13.10 -13.97 -4.41
N GLY A 83 -12.26 -12.99 -4.09
CA GLY A 83 -10.86 -12.98 -4.50
C GLY A 83 -10.14 -11.68 -4.20
N VAL A 84 -8.87 -11.64 -4.60
CA VAL A 84 -8.00 -10.49 -4.40
C VAL A 84 -7.34 -10.12 -5.72
N ASP A 85 -7.27 -8.82 -6.01
CA ASP A 85 -6.50 -8.28 -7.10
C ASP A 85 -5.22 -7.62 -6.57
N LEU A 86 -4.11 -7.85 -7.25
CA LEU A 86 -2.88 -7.08 -7.07
C LEU A 86 -2.94 -5.82 -7.93
N ILE A 87 -2.80 -4.66 -7.32
CA ILE A 87 -2.71 -3.38 -8.04
C ILE A 87 -1.30 -2.85 -7.93
N VAL A 88 -0.72 -2.47 -9.08
CA VAL A 88 0.62 -1.89 -9.15
C VAL A 88 0.53 -0.52 -9.81
N SER A 89 1.05 0.49 -9.13
CA SER A 89 1.04 1.87 -9.54
C SER A 89 2.47 2.38 -9.76
N TYR A 90 2.81 2.72 -10.98
CA TYR A 90 4.13 3.24 -11.35
C TYR A 90 4.14 4.76 -11.34
N TRP A 91 5.17 5.31 -10.73
CA TRP A 91 5.37 6.75 -10.74
C TRP A 91 5.73 7.27 -12.12
N PRO A 92 5.30 8.49 -12.49
CA PRO A 92 5.61 9.06 -13.81
C PRO A 92 7.12 9.15 -14.10
N SER A 93 7.93 9.34 -13.05
CA SER A 93 9.37 9.53 -13.14
C SER A 93 10.21 8.24 -13.16
N SER A 94 9.61 7.07 -12.86
CA SER A 94 10.39 5.84 -12.71
C SER A 94 9.58 4.57 -13.03
N ARG A 95 10.19 3.68 -13.83
CA ARG A 95 9.65 2.32 -14.01
C ARG A 95 10.21 1.31 -12.99
N ALA A 96 11.24 1.69 -12.24
CA ALA A 96 11.87 0.82 -11.26
C ALA A 96 11.21 0.90 -9.88
N VAL A 97 10.45 1.98 -9.62
CA VAL A 97 9.76 2.20 -8.36
C VAL A 97 8.26 2.18 -8.61
N ALA A 98 7.56 1.32 -7.89
CA ALA A 98 6.12 1.21 -7.93
C ALA A 98 5.55 1.17 -6.51
N HIS A 99 4.28 1.49 -6.40
CA HIS A 99 3.49 1.24 -5.21
C HIS A 99 2.61 0.04 -5.46
N THR A 100 2.51 -0.85 -4.47
CA THR A 100 1.65 -2.04 -4.54
C THR A 100 0.49 -1.91 -3.57
N MET A 101 -0.67 -2.32 -4.01
CA MET A 101 -1.91 -2.37 -3.24
C MET A 101 -2.59 -3.73 -3.47
N MET A 102 -3.50 -4.09 -2.60
CA MET A 102 -4.39 -5.25 -2.78
C MET A 102 -5.84 -4.79 -2.74
N SER A 103 -6.65 -5.25 -3.68
CA SER A 103 -8.08 -5.02 -3.70
C SER A 103 -8.83 -6.30 -3.43
N PHE A 104 -9.72 -6.26 -2.45
CA PHE A 104 -10.55 -7.37 -1.98
C PHE A 104 -11.93 -7.25 -2.60
N ASP A 105 -12.33 -8.24 -3.38
CA ASP A 105 -13.55 -8.28 -4.18
C ASP A 105 -14.66 -9.04 -3.43
N PHE A 106 -15.62 -8.31 -2.87
CA PHE A 106 -16.80 -8.86 -2.19
C PHE A 106 -17.99 -9.05 -3.15
N GLY A 107 -17.79 -8.91 -4.45
CA GLY A 107 -18.85 -8.95 -5.44
C GLY A 107 -19.68 -7.66 -5.53
N ASP A 108 -20.55 -7.59 -6.55
CA ASP A 108 -21.53 -6.53 -6.76
C ASP A 108 -20.95 -5.10 -6.63
N ALA A 109 -19.78 -4.89 -7.23
CA ALA A 109 -18.98 -3.65 -7.15
C ALA A 109 -18.46 -3.29 -5.74
N ARG A 110 -18.70 -4.12 -4.73
CA ARG A 110 -18.20 -3.90 -3.37
C ARG A 110 -16.75 -4.36 -3.29
N THR A 111 -15.84 -3.41 -3.36
CA THR A 111 -14.40 -3.67 -3.25
C THR A 111 -13.80 -2.84 -2.14
N LEU A 112 -12.80 -3.40 -1.48
CA LEU A 112 -11.98 -2.69 -0.51
C LEU A 112 -10.52 -2.76 -0.92
N CYS A 113 -9.89 -1.62 -1.11
CA CYS A 113 -8.48 -1.54 -1.46
C CYS A 113 -7.63 -1.24 -0.23
N LEU A 114 -6.58 -2.04 -0.04
CA LEU A 114 -5.56 -1.83 0.99
C LEU A 114 -4.34 -1.15 0.38
N SER A 115 -3.94 -0.03 0.96
CA SER A 115 -2.67 0.63 0.70
C SER A 115 -1.86 0.75 1.98
N VAL A 116 -0.63 0.28 1.96
CA VAL A 116 0.31 0.45 3.08
C VAL A 116 1.21 1.63 2.76
N GLU A 117 1.17 2.65 3.60
CA GLU A 117 1.78 3.95 3.32
C GLU A 117 2.80 4.36 4.41
N ALA A 118 3.67 5.30 4.05
CA ALA A 118 4.42 6.09 5.00
C ALA A 118 3.49 7.18 5.56
N ARG A 119 3.22 7.14 6.86
CA ARG A 119 2.34 8.07 7.55
C ARG A 119 3.09 9.37 7.81
N ARG A 120 2.64 10.43 7.18
CA ARG A 120 3.31 11.74 7.20
C ARG A 120 2.54 12.74 8.05
N GLU A 121 3.27 13.56 8.75
CA GLU A 121 2.72 14.76 9.40
C GLU A 121 2.45 15.86 8.35
N ARG A 122 1.62 16.84 8.71
CA ARG A 122 1.39 18.01 7.84
C ARG A 122 2.72 18.72 7.57
N GLY A 123 2.97 19.00 6.30
CA GLY A 123 4.22 19.64 5.86
C GLY A 123 5.37 18.69 5.55
N GLU A 124 5.25 17.39 5.82
CA GLU A 124 6.28 16.42 5.45
C GLU A 124 6.12 15.94 4.01
N ASP A 125 7.25 15.79 3.33
CA ASP A 125 7.32 15.16 2.00
C ASP A 125 8.09 13.85 2.06
N TRP A 126 7.53 12.86 1.36
CA TRP A 126 8.14 11.55 1.28
C TRP A 126 9.37 11.57 0.36
N GLY A 127 10.43 10.92 0.81
CA GLY A 127 11.62 10.65 0.02
C GLY A 127 12.23 9.29 0.37
N VAL A 128 12.98 8.71 -0.56
CA VAL A 128 13.63 7.41 -0.35
C VAL A 128 14.56 7.44 0.87
N LEU A 129 15.35 8.50 1.00
CA LEU A 129 16.31 8.65 2.11
C LEU A 129 15.60 8.94 3.43
N THR A 130 14.61 9.82 3.44
CA THR A 130 13.83 10.09 4.65
C THR A 130 13.07 8.86 5.13
N GLY A 131 12.56 8.03 4.20
CA GLY A 131 11.93 6.76 4.53
C GLY A 131 12.87 5.70 5.13
N LEU A 132 14.21 5.88 5.05
CA LEU A 132 15.18 5.03 5.74
C LEU A 132 15.48 5.51 7.17
N CYS A 133 15.21 6.77 7.47
CA CYS A 133 15.68 7.47 8.68
C CYS A 133 14.64 7.55 9.81
N ARG A 134 13.66 6.64 9.87
CA ARG A 134 12.58 6.68 10.90
C ARG A 134 11.81 8.00 10.93
N SER A 135 11.65 8.63 9.75
CA SER A 135 10.94 9.90 9.62
C SER A 135 9.43 9.74 9.58
N PHE A 136 8.94 8.55 9.19
CA PHE A 136 7.53 8.28 9.00
C PHE A 136 7.12 7.04 9.78
N GLU A 137 5.91 7.02 10.31
CA GLU A 137 5.27 5.80 10.80
C GLU A 137 4.68 5.00 9.64
N LEU A 138 4.50 3.71 9.87
CA LEU A 138 3.76 2.83 8.97
C LEU A 138 2.26 3.03 9.18
N VAL A 139 1.47 3.04 8.10
CA VAL A 139 0.02 3.10 8.19
C VAL A 139 -0.63 2.15 7.18
N TYR A 140 -1.72 1.49 7.60
CA TYR A 140 -2.60 0.72 6.73
C TYR A 140 -3.84 1.55 6.45
N ILE A 141 -4.02 1.91 5.20
CA ILE A 141 -5.20 2.60 4.71
C ILE A 141 -6.07 1.58 4.00
N LEU A 142 -7.22 1.28 4.56
CA LEU A 142 -8.27 0.56 3.85
C LEU A 142 -9.26 1.59 3.31
N GLY A 143 -9.56 1.53 2.04
CA GLY A 143 -10.43 2.48 1.38
C GLY A 143 -11.13 1.91 0.16
N THR A 144 -11.98 2.71 -0.46
CA THR A 144 -12.59 2.35 -1.75
C THR A 144 -11.56 2.41 -2.88
N GLU A 145 -11.75 1.61 -3.92
CA GLU A 145 -10.93 1.74 -5.14
C GLU A 145 -11.09 3.11 -5.79
N ARG A 146 -12.28 3.69 -5.73
CA ARG A 146 -12.56 5.04 -6.25
C ARG A 146 -11.62 6.07 -5.64
N ASP A 147 -11.39 6.01 -4.34
CA ASP A 147 -10.42 6.86 -3.64
C ASP A 147 -8.98 6.46 -3.96
N LEU A 148 -8.57 5.25 -3.57
CA LEU A 148 -7.14 4.87 -3.57
C LEU A 148 -6.55 4.72 -4.98
N VAL A 149 -7.31 4.16 -5.91
CA VAL A 149 -6.90 3.99 -7.31
C VAL A 149 -7.17 5.27 -8.10
N GLY A 150 -8.34 5.89 -7.90
CA GLY A 150 -8.72 7.13 -8.56
C GLY A 150 -7.74 8.29 -8.27
N GLN A 151 -7.35 8.48 -7.00
CA GLN A 151 -6.34 9.46 -6.62
C GLN A 151 -5.04 9.29 -7.40
N ARG A 152 -4.56 8.04 -7.53
CA ARG A 152 -3.30 7.75 -8.21
C ARG A 152 -3.39 8.00 -9.72
N ALA A 153 -4.50 7.61 -10.34
CA ALA A 153 -4.72 7.81 -11.77
C ALA A 153 -4.85 9.29 -12.14
N VAL A 154 -5.62 10.05 -11.34
CA VAL A 154 -6.02 11.42 -11.69
C VAL A 154 -5.06 12.44 -11.07
N GLN A 155 -4.88 12.42 -9.73
CA GLN A 155 -4.14 13.46 -9.04
C GLN A 155 -2.62 13.29 -9.16
N ARG A 156 -2.15 12.03 -9.13
CA ARG A 156 -0.71 11.73 -9.21
C ARG A 156 -0.22 11.41 -10.62
N GLY A 157 -1.13 11.21 -11.59
CA GLY A 157 -0.79 10.88 -12.96
C GLY A 157 -0.04 9.56 -13.13
N GLU A 158 -0.18 8.66 -12.14
CA GLU A 158 0.49 7.37 -12.09
C GLU A 158 -0.11 6.41 -13.14
N ARG A 159 0.68 5.43 -13.59
CA ARG A 159 0.24 4.35 -14.46
C ARG A 159 -0.13 3.14 -13.63
N LEU A 160 -1.34 2.63 -13.82
CA LEU A 160 -1.96 1.62 -12.97
C LEU A 160 -2.24 0.33 -13.71
N TYR A 161 -1.96 -0.78 -13.03
CA TYR A 161 -2.24 -2.13 -13.50
C TYR A 161 -2.99 -2.90 -12.43
N LEU A 162 -3.97 -3.71 -12.85
CA LEU A 162 -4.76 -4.57 -11.99
C LEU A 162 -4.63 -6.02 -12.47
N PHE A 163 -4.16 -6.89 -11.58
CA PHE A 163 -3.93 -8.30 -11.87
C PHE A 163 -4.77 -9.15 -10.94
N ARG A 164 -5.69 -9.97 -11.48
CA ARG A 164 -6.41 -10.98 -10.70
C ARG A 164 -5.42 -12.02 -10.20
N THR A 165 -5.40 -12.25 -8.87
CA THR A 165 -4.60 -13.32 -8.28
C THR A 165 -5.30 -14.67 -8.35
N VAL A 166 -4.53 -15.74 -8.14
CA VAL A 166 -5.06 -17.12 -8.10
C VAL A 166 -5.61 -17.52 -6.73
N LEU A 167 -5.55 -16.63 -5.76
CA LEU A 167 -6.01 -16.91 -4.40
C LEU A 167 -7.47 -17.38 -4.42
N SER A 168 -7.72 -18.50 -3.80
CA SER A 168 -9.07 -18.99 -3.56
C SER A 168 -9.85 -18.05 -2.63
N ALA A 169 -11.16 -18.18 -2.59
CA ALA A 169 -11.99 -17.41 -1.66
C ALA A 169 -11.55 -17.60 -0.19
N ASP A 170 -11.15 -18.82 0.19
CA ASP A 170 -10.67 -19.11 1.54
C ASP A 170 -9.34 -18.44 1.86
N GLU A 171 -8.35 -18.50 0.94
CA GLU A 171 -7.08 -17.79 1.08
C GLU A 171 -7.29 -16.28 1.12
N SER A 172 -8.22 -15.76 0.33
CA SER A 172 -8.59 -14.34 0.31
C SER A 172 -9.18 -13.89 1.65
N ARG A 173 -10.07 -14.70 2.26
CA ARG A 173 -10.64 -14.43 3.60
C ARG A 173 -9.56 -14.43 4.68
N ARG A 174 -8.67 -15.43 4.66
CA ARG A 174 -7.53 -15.48 5.60
C ARG A 174 -6.60 -14.29 5.43
N LEU A 175 -6.31 -13.90 4.19
CA LEU A 175 -5.48 -12.73 3.89
C LEU A 175 -6.12 -11.45 4.41
N PHE A 176 -7.42 -11.25 4.15
CA PHE A 176 -8.13 -10.07 4.63
C PHE A 176 -8.14 -10.00 6.16
N SER A 177 -8.41 -11.12 6.83
CA SER A 177 -8.36 -11.21 8.30
C SER A 177 -6.97 -10.92 8.85
N ALA A 178 -5.91 -11.42 8.23
CA ALA A 178 -4.53 -11.16 8.62
C ALA A 178 -4.16 -9.67 8.46
N VAL A 179 -4.63 -9.03 7.38
CA VAL A 179 -4.47 -7.59 7.16
C VAL A 179 -5.16 -6.76 8.24
N LEU A 180 -6.41 -7.10 8.60
CA LEU A 180 -7.14 -6.40 9.67
C LEU A 180 -6.47 -6.58 11.02
N ALA A 181 -5.99 -7.78 11.33
CA ALA A 181 -5.21 -8.05 12.54
C ALA A 181 -3.91 -7.23 12.58
N GLY A 182 -3.21 -7.12 11.44
CA GLY A 182 -2.01 -6.30 11.31
C GLY A 182 -2.29 -4.81 11.48
N ALA A 183 -3.41 -4.31 10.98
CA ALA A 183 -3.83 -2.93 11.18
C ALA A 183 -4.13 -2.64 12.67
N GLU A 184 -4.82 -3.55 13.34
CA GLU A 184 -5.11 -3.43 14.78
C GLU A 184 -3.84 -3.50 15.63
N GLU A 185 -2.90 -4.40 15.31
CA GLU A 185 -1.59 -4.45 15.96
C GLU A 185 -0.83 -3.13 15.80
N LEU A 186 -0.81 -2.58 14.58
CA LEU A 186 -0.13 -1.33 14.27
C LEU A 186 -0.75 -0.14 15.03
N ARG A 187 -2.09 -0.15 15.23
CA ARG A 187 -2.81 0.86 16.01
C ARG A 187 -2.42 0.82 17.49
N ARG A 188 -2.22 -0.39 18.04
CA ARG A 188 -1.81 -0.58 19.45
C ARG A 188 -0.31 -0.35 19.66
N SER A 189 0.48 -0.73 18.68
CA SER A 189 1.95 -0.66 18.72
C SER A 189 2.47 -0.05 17.44
N PRO A 190 2.51 1.30 17.33
CA PRO A 190 3.01 1.99 16.15
C PRO A 190 4.43 1.56 15.81
N ARG A 191 4.73 1.51 14.51
CA ARG A 191 6.05 1.16 13.98
C ARG A 191 6.45 2.15 12.91
N PHE A 192 7.75 2.36 12.74
CA PHE A 192 8.26 3.17 11.65
C PHE A 192 8.12 2.45 10.30
N TYR A 193 7.77 3.22 9.31
CA TYR A 193 7.98 2.88 7.90
C TYR A 193 9.49 2.75 7.64
N ASN A 194 9.86 1.84 6.77
CA ASN A 194 11.23 1.73 6.30
C ASN A 194 11.23 1.31 4.82
N THR A 195 11.88 2.11 3.99
CA THR A 195 11.93 1.91 2.53
C THR A 195 12.39 0.50 2.12
N ILE A 196 13.18 -0.18 2.94
CA ILE A 196 13.71 -1.52 2.66
C ILE A 196 12.88 -2.60 3.34
N SER A 197 12.63 -2.50 4.64
CA SER A 197 12.13 -3.62 5.45
C SER A 197 10.64 -3.52 5.85
N ALA A 198 10.03 -2.35 5.74
CA ALA A 198 8.65 -2.10 6.16
C ALA A 198 7.99 -1.07 5.23
N ASN A 199 7.84 -1.41 3.95
CA ASN A 199 7.20 -0.62 2.90
C ASN A 199 5.90 -1.28 2.41
N CYS A 200 5.25 -0.70 1.40
CA CYS A 200 4.02 -1.25 0.83
C CYS A 200 4.19 -2.70 0.38
N THR A 201 5.20 -3.00 -0.42
CA THR A 201 5.40 -4.32 -1.00
C THR A 201 5.80 -5.37 0.04
N THR A 202 6.78 -5.06 0.90
CA THR A 202 7.26 -6.01 1.92
C THR A 202 6.21 -6.35 2.94
N THR A 203 5.36 -5.39 3.30
CA THR A 203 4.26 -5.60 4.24
C THR A 203 3.17 -6.49 3.62
N LEU A 204 2.77 -6.23 2.38
CA LEU A 204 1.79 -7.05 1.68
C LEU A 204 2.30 -8.49 1.45
N VAL A 205 3.58 -8.64 1.04
CA VAL A 205 4.21 -9.97 0.87
C VAL A 205 4.26 -10.74 2.18
N ARG A 206 4.48 -10.08 3.31
CA ARG A 206 4.44 -10.75 4.61
C ARG A 206 3.08 -11.37 4.88
N HIS A 207 1.98 -10.61 4.71
CA HIS A 207 0.63 -11.15 4.90
C HIS A 207 0.30 -12.25 3.89
N LEU A 208 0.69 -12.06 2.62
CA LEU A 208 0.51 -13.07 1.59
C LEU A 208 1.22 -14.38 1.95
N ASN A 209 2.45 -14.31 2.46
CA ASN A 209 3.24 -15.48 2.87
C ASN A 209 2.67 -16.24 4.09
N GLU A 210 1.74 -15.64 4.83
CA GLU A 210 1.03 -16.33 5.92
C GLU A 210 -0.08 -17.26 5.39
N VAL A 211 -0.61 -16.98 4.19
CA VAL A 211 -1.80 -17.67 3.68
C VAL A 211 -1.58 -18.42 2.38
N TRP A 212 -0.55 -18.08 1.62
CA TRP A 212 -0.26 -18.68 0.31
C TRP A 212 1.02 -19.52 0.34
N PRO A 213 0.97 -20.80 -0.07
CA PRO A 213 2.08 -21.74 0.12
C PRO A 213 3.31 -21.47 -0.76
N GLU A 214 3.14 -20.97 -2.00
CA GLU A 214 4.20 -20.75 -2.97
C GLU A 214 5.11 -19.55 -2.65
N ARG A 215 4.78 -18.76 -1.69
CA ARG A 215 5.55 -17.69 -1.05
C ARG A 215 6.52 -16.93 -1.97
N PRO A 216 6.18 -15.72 -2.42
CA PRO A 216 7.11 -14.89 -3.17
C PRO A 216 8.40 -14.65 -2.37
N PRO A 217 9.57 -14.69 -3.02
CA PRO A 217 10.83 -14.48 -2.33
C PRO A 217 10.91 -13.05 -1.78
N TYR A 218 11.03 -12.95 -0.45
CA TYR A 218 11.00 -11.68 0.26
C TYR A 218 12.12 -10.74 -0.20
N THR A 219 13.32 -11.26 -0.45
CA THR A 219 14.51 -10.49 -0.85
C THR A 219 14.37 -9.79 -2.20
N GLU A 220 13.73 -10.42 -3.18
CA GLU A 220 13.55 -9.80 -4.51
C GLU A 220 12.50 -8.69 -4.49
N THR A 221 11.44 -8.87 -3.71
CA THR A 221 10.37 -7.88 -3.59
C THR A 221 10.81 -6.61 -2.87
N ILE A 222 11.81 -6.71 -1.98
CA ILE A 222 12.40 -5.56 -1.28
C ILE A 222 13.12 -4.63 -2.25
N LEU A 223 13.95 -5.19 -3.12
CA LEU A 223 14.88 -4.41 -3.95
C LEU A 223 14.27 -3.98 -5.29
N ARG A 224 13.13 -4.57 -5.69
CA ARG A 224 12.58 -4.44 -7.03
C ARG A 224 11.05 -4.34 -7.03
N ASN A 225 10.48 -3.45 -6.23
CA ASN A 225 9.02 -3.28 -6.16
C ASN A 225 8.39 -2.90 -7.53
N GLY A 226 9.14 -2.26 -8.42
CA GLY A 226 8.73 -2.02 -9.81
C GLY A 226 8.57 -3.29 -10.65
N TYR A 227 9.10 -4.43 -10.19
CA TYR A 227 8.97 -5.75 -10.83
C TYR A 227 7.92 -6.64 -10.15
N ALA A 228 7.03 -6.07 -9.37
CA ALA A 228 5.98 -6.83 -8.69
C ALA A 228 5.13 -7.69 -9.65
N PRO A 229 4.73 -7.24 -10.86
CA PRO A 229 4.00 -8.07 -11.82
C PRO A 229 4.81 -9.27 -12.31
N GLU A 230 6.09 -9.07 -12.62
CA GLU A 230 7.01 -10.13 -13.07
C GLU A 230 7.22 -11.18 -11.97
N ILE A 231 7.33 -10.75 -10.72
CA ILE A 231 7.43 -11.63 -9.56
C ILE A 231 6.13 -12.40 -9.36
N ALA A 232 4.98 -11.72 -9.43
CA ALA A 232 3.67 -12.34 -9.27
C ALA A 232 3.40 -13.41 -10.34
N LEU A 233 3.77 -13.15 -11.60
CA LEU A 233 3.67 -14.13 -12.69
C LEU A 233 4.62 -15.31 -12.47
N ARG A 234 5.89 -15.06 -12.15
CA ARG A 234 6.90 -16.11 -11.95
C ARG A 234 6.59 -17.02 -10.76
N THR A 235 6.03 -16.47 -9.68
CA THR A 235 5.66 -17.24 -8.49
C THR A 235 4.30 -17.92 -8.63
N GLY A 236 3.56 -17.66 -9.72
CA GLY A 236 2.23 -18.23 -9.96
C GLY A 236 1.11 -17.53 -9.19
N LEU A 237 1.38 -16.41 -8.47
CA LEU A 237 0.33 -15.61 -7.82
C LEU A 237 -0.64 -15.02 -8.84
N VAL A 238 -0.13 -14.70 -10.02
CA VAL A 238 -0.93 -14.34 -11.20
C VAL A 238 -0.64 -15.37 -12.28
N LYS A 239 -1.68 -15.95 -12.90
CA LYS A 239 -1.55 -16.91 -13.99
C LYS A 239 -1.82 -16.24 -15.32
N SER A 240 -0.93 -16.49 -16.29
CA SER A 240 -1.11 -16.08 -17.68
C SER A 240 -0.23 -16.94 -18.58
N ASP A 241 -0.77 -17.34 -19.73
CA ASP A 241 -0.01 -17.97 -20.81
C ASP A 241 0.62 -16.93 -21.76
N ALA A 242 0.31 -15.64 -21.54
CA ALA A 242 0.84 -14.54 -22.33
C ALA A 242 2.21 -14.08 -21.79
N THR A 243 2.94 -13.33 -22.61
CA THR A 243 4.16 -12.65 -22.18
C THR A 243 3.85 -11.62 -21.07
N ILE A 244 4.86 -11.21 -20.31
CA ILE A 244 4.65 -10.18 -19.29
C ILE A 244 4.23 -8.85 -19.89
N GLU A 245 4.69 -8.51 -21.08
CA GLU A 245 4.32 -7.31 -21.81
C GLU A 245 2.84 -7.35 -22.21
N ASP A 246 2.37 -8.47 -22.77
CA ASP A 246 0.96 -8.67 -23.12
C ASP A 246 0.06 -8.69 -21.89
N LEU A 247 0.51 -9.33 -20.81
CA LEU A 247 -0.22 -9.33 -19.55
C LEU A 247 -0.38 -7.91 -19.01
N LYS A 248 0.72 -7.12 -18.99
CA LYS A 248 0.67 -5.71 -18.58
C LYS A 248 -0.25 -4.89 -19.47
N ALA A 249 -0.18 -5.08 -20.80
CA ALA A 249 -1.04 -4.35 -21.75
C ALA A 249 -2.54 -4.59 -21.48
N ARG A 250 -2.91 -5.84 -21.18
CA ARG A 250 -4.33 -6.21 -20.87
C ARG A 250 -4.76 -5.78 -19.46
N SER A 251 -3.82 -5.63 -18.55
CA SER A 251 -4.07 -5.31 -17.13
C SER A 251 -3.97 -3.80 -16.83
N GLU A 252 -3.66 -2.98 -17.82
CA GLU A 252 -3.56 -1.53 -17.62
C GLU A 252 -4.94 -0.90 -17.47
N ILE A 253 -5.17 -0.28 -16.31
CA ILE A 253 -6.44 0.36 -15.94
C ILE A 253 -6.36 1.89 -15.89
N THR A 254 -5.24 2.49 -16.32
CA THR A 254 -5.00 3.94 -16.16
C THR A 254 -6.07 4.79 -16.85
N ALA A 255 -6.42 4.46 -18.09
CA ALA A 255 -7.41 5.21 -18.87
C ALA A 255 -8.81 5.03 -18.28
N SER A 256 -9.23 3.80 -18.00
CA SER A 256 -10.54 3.52 -17.40
C SER A 256 -10.68 4.14 -16.02
N ALA A 257 -9.64 4.13 -15.18
CA ALA A 257 -9.65 4.77 -13.87
C ALA A 257 -9.82 6.31 -13.97
N ARG A 258 -9.20 6.94 -14.96
CA ARG A 258 -9.39 8.38 -15.21
C ARG A 258 -10.80 8.71 -15.68
N LEU A 259 -11.36 7.89 -16.57
CA LEU A 259 -12.72 8.08 -17.09
C LEU A 259 -13.79 7.80 -16.03
N ALA A 260 -13.54 6.85 -15.14
CA ALA A 260 -14.43 6.50 -14.04
C ALA A 260 -14.29 7.40 -12.80
N ALA A 261 -13.40 8.39 -12.82
CA ALA A 261 -13.20 9.28 -11.67
C ALA A 261 -14.51 9.97 -11.28
N GLY A 262 -14.88 9.82 -9.99
CA GLY A 262 -16.14 10.37 -9.46
C GLY A 262 -17.39 9.55 -9.75
N VAL A 263 -17.31 8.45 -10.50
CA VAL A 263 -18.43 7.55 -10.78
C VAL A 263 -18.58 6.53 -9.63
N GLU A 264 -19.83 6.22 -9.26
CA GLU A 264 -20.11 5.29 -8.14
C GLU A 264 -19.66 3.85 -8.49
N GLU A 265 -19.89 3.42 -9.73
CA GLU A 265 -19.50 2.09 -10.24
C GLU A 265 -18.01 2.01 -10.64
N PHE A 266 -17.15 2.82 -10.04
CA PHE A 266 -15.73 2.88 -10.36
C PHE A 266 -15.07 1.50 -10.51
N SER A 267 -15.33 0.61 -9.55
CA SER A 267 -14.73 -0.74 -9.51
C SER A 267 -15.13 -1.63 -10.68
N LEU A 268 -16.35 -1.50 -11.19
CA LEU A 268 -16.81 -2.20 -12.40
C LEU A 268 -16.15 -1.60 -13.64
N ARG A 269 -16.15 -0.28 -13.74
CA ARG A 269 -15.60 0.45 -14.90
C ARG A 269 -14.11 0.15 -15.13
N ILE A 270 -13.31 0.09 -14.07
CA ILE A 270 -11.88 -0.22 -14.23
C ILE A 270 -11.62 -1.66 -14.64
N ARG A 271 -12.60 -2.56 -14.48
CA ARG A 271 -12.57 -3.97 -14.92
C ARG A 271 -13.23 -4.21 -16.28
N GLY A 272 -13.73 -3.16 -16.94
CA GLY A 272 -14.39 -3.23 -18.24
C GLY A 272 -15.78 -3.89 -18.18
N VAL A 273 -16.44 -3.84 -17.02
CA VAL A 273 -17.83 -4.25 -16.87
C VAL A 273 -18.71 -3.01 -16.99
N GLU A 274 -19.63 -3.01 -17.95
CA GLU A 274 -20.60 -1.93 -18.19
C GLU A 274 -21.84 -2.04 -17.28
#